data_824c94363fc7559bb72bbb26eaccf101
#
_entry.id   824c94363fc7559bb72bbb26eaccf101
#
_cell.length_a   1.000
_cell.length_b   1.000
_cell.length_c   1.000
_cell.angle_alpha   90.00
_cell.angle_beta   90.00
_cell.angle_gamma   90.00
#
_symmetry.space_group_name_H-M   'P 1'
#
loop_
_entity.id
_entity.type
_entity.pdbx_description
1 polymer ?
#
loop_
_entity_poly.entity_id
_entity_poly.type
_entity_poly.pdbx_seq_one_letter_code
_entity_poly.pdbx_strand_id
1 'polypeptide(L)'
;MFEIPDTYFTVQEQTTLFLSACLLGLPMGLLFDLFRMLRVLFRHAMVVVAIEDILFCCTCAVTLAAFTSVACRGEFRLFYPVGMLLGCLLWRFTVGNSLLKITRKTAGFLRLFLSQIFHPAAVFFARIQWKIKQKFRHVIPVSYTHLRAHETRED
;
A
#
# COMPACT_ATOMS: atom_id res chain seq x y z
N MET A 1 15.87 1.65 49.79
CA MET A 1 14.89 2.30 48.94
C MET A 1 15.33 2.00 47.53
N PHE A 2 14.67 1.05 46.86
CA PHE A 2 15.03 0.71 45.49
C PHE A 2 14.52 1.86 44.62
N GLU A 3 15.41 2.68 44.09
CA GLU A 3 15.08 3.62 43.01
C GLU A 3 14.73 2.76 41.76
N ILE A 4 13.46 2.81 41.38
CA ILE A 4 13.01 2.23 40.13
C ILE A 4 13.65 3.06 39.05
N PRO A 5 14.47 2.47 38.14
CA PRO A 5 15.07 3.23 37.06
C PRO A 5 14.00 3.98 36.27
N ASP A 6 14.25 5.22 35.88
CA ASP A 6 13.32 6.09 35.11
C ASP A 6 12.85 5.50 33.76
N THR A 7 13.34 4.33 33.43
CA THR A 7 13.02 3.56 32.23
C THR A 7 11.71 2.78 32.32
N TYR A 8 11.13 2.61 33.52
CA TYR A 8 9.90 1.85 33.69
C TYR A 8 8.69 2.79 33.67
N PHE A 9 7.84 2.62 32.65
CA PHE A 9 6.52 3.26 32.63
C PHE A 9 5.63 2.68 33.72
N THR A 10 4.90 3.53 34.41
CA THR A 10 3.83 3.11 35.32
C THR A 10 2.72 2.39 34.54
N VAL A 11 1.94 1.54 35.20
CA VAL A 11 0.83 0.84 34.57
C VAL A 11 -0.16 1.80 33.90
N GLN A 12 -0.38 2.96 34.50
CA GLN A 12 -1.26 3.99 33.97
C GLN A 12 -0.71 4.61 32.69
N GLU A 13 0.60 4.90 32.64
CA GLU A 13 1.27 5.40 31.42
C GLU A 13 1.23 4.35 30.30
N GLN A 14 1.48 3.08 30.61
CA GLN A 14 1.40 2.00 29.63
C GLN A 14 0.00 1.87 29.02
N THR A 15 -1.05 1.98 29.86
CA THR A 15 -2.44 1.96 29.39
C THR A 15 -2.74 3.15 28.48
N THR A 16 -2.28 4.33 28.84
CA THR A 16 -2.46 5.54 28.04
C THR A 16 -1.73 5.43 26.69
N LEU A 17 -0.51 4.90 26.68
CA LEU A 17 0.27 4.66 25.46
C LEU A 17 -0.39 3.59 24.57
N PHE A 18 -0.96 2.54 25.16
CA PHE A 18 -1.72 1.55 24.42
C PHE A 18 -2.98 2.13 23.76
N LEU A 19 -3.74 2.95 24.50
CA LEU A 19 -4.93 3.62 23.96
C LEU A 19 -4.55 4.60 22.85
N SER A 20 -3.46 5.35 23.01
CA SER A 20 -2.97 6.25 21.95
C SER A 20 -2.49 5.48 20.72
N ALA A 21 -1.89 4.31 20.87
CA ALA A 21 -1.56 3.42 19.75
C ALA A 21 -2.82 2.90 19.04
N CYS A 22 -3.90 2.57 19.79
CA CYS A 22 -5.19 2.21 19.22
C CYS A 22 -5.81 3.38 18.42
N LEU A 23 -5.76 4.61 18.97
CA LEU A 23 -6.21 5.81 18.26
C LEU A 23 -5.42 6.05 16.96
N LEU A 24 -4.11 5.81 17.00
CA LEU A 24 -3.24 5.89 15.81
C LEU A 24 -3.62 4.84 14.75
N GLY A 25 -4.16 3.70 15.15
CA GLY A 25 -4.68 2.67 14.26
C GLY A 25 -5.89 3.09 13.45
N LEU A 26 -6.72 4.03 13.93
CA LEU A 26 -7.91 4.50 13.20
C LEU A 26 -7.57 5.15 11.84
N PRO A 27 -6.67 6.17 11.77
CA PRO A 27 -6.28 6.73 10.48
C PRO A 27 -5.54 5.73 9.58
N MET A 28 -4.83 4.76 10.15
CA MET A 28 -4.24 3.68 9.35
C MET A 28 -5.32 2.78 8.74
N GLY A 29 -6.38 2.48 9.48
CA GLY A 29 -7.55 1.76 8.96
C GLY A 29 -8.26 2.52 7.83
N LEU A 30 -8.41 3.84 7.97
CA LEU A 30 -8.94 4.71 6.91
C LEU A 30 -8.05 4.68 5.66
N LEU A 31 -6.74 4.79 5.83
CA LEU A 31 -5.78 4.73 4.72
C LEU A 31 -5.87 3.38 3.97
N PHE A 32 -5.97 2.28 4.71
CA PHE A 32 -6.17 0.95 4.12
C PHE A 32 -7.45 0.87 3.29
N ASP A 33 -8.55 1.40 3.82
CA ASP A 33 -9.83 1.44 3.10
C ASP A 33 -9.75 2.33 1.85
N LEU A 34 -9.00 3.43 1.89
CA LEU A 34 -8.75 4.29 0.73
C LEU A 34 -8.08 3.51 -0.40
N PHE A 35 -7.00 2.76 -0.13
CA PHE A 35 -6.37 1.90 -1.12
C PHE A 35 -7.32 0.82 -1.64
N ARG A 36 -8.13 0.24 -0.76
CA ARG A 36 -9.14 -0.75 -1.15
C ARG A 36 -10.23 -0.15 -2.04
N MET A 37 -10.62 1.11 -1.81
CA MET A 37 -11.56 1.84 -2.67
C MET A 37 -10.95 2.07 -4.05
N LEU A 38 -9.68 2.47 -4.13
CA LEU A 38 -8.96 2.65 -5.39
C LEU A 38 -8.95 1.36 -6.23
N ARG A 39 -8.73 0.20 -5.59
CA ARG A 39 -8.79 -1.11 -6.26
C ARG A 39 -10.18 -1.45 -6.82
N VAL A 40 -11.25 -1.05 -6.14
CA VAL A 40 -12.62 -1.24 -6.63
C VAL A 40 -12.92 -0.32 -7.82
N LEU A 41 -12.36 0.89 -7.80
CA LEU A 41 -12.58 1.91 -8.82
C LEU A 41 -11.81 1.63 -10.11
N PHE A 42 -10.55 1.24 -9.99
CA PHE A 42 -9.66 1.00 -11.11
C PHE A 42 -9.31 -0.49 -11.19
N ARG A 43 -9.29 -1.02 -12.42
CA ARG A 43 -8.72 -2.36 -12.67
C ARG A 43 -7.19 -2.23 -12.61
N HIS A 44 -6.62 -2.42 -11.44
CA HIS A 44 -5.17 -2.41 -11.26
C HIS A 44 -4.54 -3.71 -11.74
N ALA A 45 -3.38 -3.60 -12.39
CA ALA A 45 -2.51 -4.74 -12.62
C ALA A 45 -1.99 -5.25 -11.27
N MET A 46 -1.70 -6.55 -11.16
CA MET A 46 -1.22 -7.19 -9.92
C MET A 46 0.00 -6.48 -9.31
N VAL A 47 0.88 -5.94 -10.15
CA VAL A 47 2.07 -5.18 -9.75
C VAL A 47 1.70 -3.89 -9.00
N VAL A 48 0.67 -3.17 -9.45
CA VAL A 48 0.22 -1.91 -8.80
C VAL A 48 -0.34 -2.21 -7.42
N VAL A 49 -1.11 -3.30 -7.29
CA VAL A 49 -1.64 -3.75 -5.98
C VAL A 49 -0.49 -4.07 -5.01
N ALA A 50 0.56 -4.75 -5.47
CA ALA A 50 1.73 -5.05 -4.64
C ALA A 50 2.45 -3.77 -4.17
N ILE A 51 2.58 -2.77 -5.06
CA ILE A 51 3.18 -1.47 -4.71
C ILE A 51 2.33 -0.75 -3.65
N GLU A 52 1.01 -0.73 -3.79
CA GLU A 52 0.10 -0.14 -2.81
C GLU A 52 0.23 -0.82 -1.43
N ASP A 53 0.33 -2.15 -1.39
CA ASP A 53 0.49 -2.91 -0.15
C ASP A 53 1.85 -2.62 0.52
N ILE A 54 2.93 -2.55 -0.26
CA ILE A 54 4.26 -2.17 0.23
C ILE A 54 4.23 -0.75 0.79
N LEU A 55 3.62 0.20 0.06
CA LEU A 55 3.50 1.59 0.50
C LEU A 55 2.72 1.70 1.82
N PHE A 56 1.63 0.93 1.95
CA PHE A 56 0.87 0.85 3.19
C PHE A 56 1.71 0.31 4.35
N CYS A 57 2.44 -0.79 4.14
CA CYS A 57 3.32 -1.37 5.16
C CYS A 57 4.43 -0.38 5.57
N CYS A 58 5.05 0.31 4.63
CA CYS A 58 6.05 1.34 4.91
C CYS A 58 5.45 2.50 5.73
N THR A 59 4.24 2.96 5.39
CA THR A 59 3.56 4.01 6.14
C THR A 59 3.26 3.57 7.57
N CYS A 60 2.79 2.35 7.78
CA CYS A 60 2.58 1.78 9.11
C CYS A 60 3.88 1.70 9.91
N ALA A 61 4.98 1.25 9.29
CA ALA A 61 6.28 1.14 9.95
C ALA A 61 6.83 2.52 10.35
N VAL A 62 6.77 3.52 9.46
CA VAL A 62 7.20 4.90 9.75
C VAL A 62 6.35 5.52 10.86
N THR A 63 5.03 5.32 10.81
CA THR A 63 4.12 5.84 11.83
C THR A 63 4.40 5.23 13.20
N LEU A 64 4.63 3.91 13.25
CA LEU A 64 4.98 3.21 14.49
C LEU A 64 6.35 3.65 15.03
N ALA A 65 7.35 3.82 14.15
CA ALA A 65 8.68 4.32 14.52
C ALA A 65 8.60 5.75 15.06
N ALA A 66 7.84 6.63 14.42
CA ALA A 66 7.62 7.99 14.90
C ALA A 66 6.92 8.00 16.26
N PHE A 67 5.88 7.18 16.43
CA PHE A 67 5.17 7.04 17.70
C PHE A 67 6.08 6.58 18.82
N THR A 68 6.89 5.55 18.60
CA THR A 68 7.83 5.03 19.60
C THR A 68 8.92 6.04 19.95
N SER A 69 9.41 6.79 18.98
CA SER A 69 10.43 7.81 19.21
C SER A 69 9.90 9.01 20.01
N VAL A 70 8.67 9.46 19.70
CA VAL A 70 8.11 10.69 20.30
C VAL A 70 7.39 10.40 21.61
N ALA A 71 6.53 9.37 21.65
CA ALA A 71 5.65 9.10 22.80
C ALA A 71 6.25 8.10 23.80
N CYS A 72 7.07 7.15 23.34
CA CYS A 72 7.53 6.01 24.13
C CYS A 72 9.01 6.11 24.52
N ARG A 73 9.62 7.31 24.49
CA ARG A 73 11.05 7.54 24.83
C ARG A 73 12.01 6.63 24.07
N GLY A 74 11.64 6.17 22.86
CA GLY A 74 12.42 5.25 22.05
C GLY A 74 12.29 3.77 22.44
N GLU A 75 11.53 3.42 23.48
CA GLU A 75 11.32 2.03 23.87
C GLU A 75 10.26 1.37 22.98
N PHE A 76 10.68 0.41 22.16
CA PHE A 76 9.76 -0.41 21.37
C PHE A 76 9.21 -1.56 22.22
N ARG A 77 7.89 -1.64 22.35
CA ARG A 77 7.19 -2.73 23.02
C ARG A 77 6.12 -3.33 22.11
N LEU A 78 5.98 -4.64 22.13
CA LEU A 78 5.07 -5.39 21.24
C LEU A 78 3.60 -4.98 21.36
N PHE A 79 3.18 -4.42 22.47
CA PHE A 79 1.78 -4.01 22.64
C PHE A 79 1.41 -2.75 21.83
N TYR A 80 2.36 -1.92 21.38
CA TYR A 80 2.10 -0.78 20.50
C TYR A 80 1.60 -1.21 19.11
N PRO A 81 2.30 -2.11 18.38
CA PRO A 81 1.78 -2.61 17.11
C PRO A 81 0.46 -3.37 17.28
N VAL A 82 0.27 -4.09 18.39
CA VAL A 82 -1.00 -4.76 18.69
C VAL A 82 -2.11 -3.73 18.89
N GLY A 83 -1.89 -2.66 19.64
CA GLY A 83 -2.83 -1.56 19.82
C GLY A 83 -3.21 -0.92 18.50
N MET A 84 -2.22 -0.58 17.66
CA MET A 84 -2.44 0.01 16.34
C MET A 84 -3.25 -0.94 15.43
N LEU A 85 -2.97 -2.24 15.46
CA LEU A 85 -3.72 -3.24 14.70
C LEU A 85 -5.18 -3.36 15.19
N LEU A 86 -5.41 -3.33 16.50
CA LEU A 86 -6.76 -3.31 17.08
C LEU A 86 -7.53 -2.05 16.65
N GLY A 87 -6.89 -0.89 16.62
CA GLY A 87 -7.48 0.34 16.11
C GLY A 87 -7.87 0.24 14.62
N CYS A 88 -7.01 -0.33 13.78
CA CYS A 88 -7.32 -0.61 12.37
C CYS A 88 -8.52 -1.56 12.23
N LEU A 89 -8.57 -2.63 13.03
CA LEU A 89 -9.68 -3.59 13.01
C LEU A 89 -10.98 -2.94 13.47
N LEU A 90 -10.94 -2.15 14.53
CA LEU A 90 -12.10 -1.42 15.02
C LEU A 90 -12.68 -0.49 13.93
N TRP A 91 -11.84 0.29 13.28
CA TRP A 91 -12.24 1.11 12.12
C TRP A 91 -12.90 0.26 11.04
N ARG A 92 -12.28 -0.85 10.67
CA ARG A 92 -12.76 -1.72 9.61
C ARG A 92 -14.13 -2.30 9.89
N PHE A 93 -14.41 -2.73 11.13
CA PHE A 93 -15.71 -3.30 11.51
C PHE A 93 -16.78 -2.23 11.64
N THR A 94 -16.43 -1.03 12.08
CA THR A 94 -17.39 0.05 12.33
C THR A 94 -17.75 0.79 11.04
N VAL A 95 -16.76 1.30 10.32
CA VAL A 95 -16.94 2.21 9.18
C VAL A 95 -16.57 1.55 7.84
N GLY A 96 -15.49 0.76 7.81
CA GLY A 96 -14.89 0.26 6.57
C GLY A 96 -15.84 -0.58 5.73
N ASN A 97 -16.67 -1.43 6.33
CA ASN A 97 -17.63 -2.25 5.60
C ASN A 97 -18.77 -1.41 5.00
N SER A 98 -19.23 -0.37 5.70
CA SER A 98 -20.27 0.54 5.19
C SER A 98 -19.72 1.41 4.06
N LEU A 99 -18.52 1.93 4.23
CA LEU A 99 -17.83 2.72 3.22
C LEU A 99 -17.64 1.94 1.91
N LEU A 100 -17.26 0.68 1.99
CA LEU A 100 -17.07 -0.18 0.83
C LEU A 100 -18.38 -0.51 0.10
N LYS A 101 -19.47 -0.69 0.83
CA LYS A 101 -20.80 -0.90 0.23
C LYS A 101 -21.24 0.34 -0.56
N ILE A 102 -21.04 1.53 0.00
CA ILE A 102 -21.35 2.80 -0.65
C ILE A 102 -20.48 2.96 -1.91
N THR A 103 -19.16 2.75 -1.78
CA THR A 103 -18.23 2.85 -2.91
C THR A 103 -18.60 1.92 -4.05
N ARG A 104 -18.95 0.67 -3.77
CA ARG A 104 -19.39 -0.27 -4.82
C ARG A 104 -20.66 0.18 -5.51
N LYS A 105 -21.61 0.76 -4.77
CA LYS A 105 -22.87 1.27 -5.31
C LYS A 105 -22.65 2.50 -6.21
N THR A 106 -21.72 3.36 -5.82
CA THR A 106 -21.40 4.60 -6.56
C THR A 106 -20.18 4.44 -7.50
N ALA A 107 -19.61 3.24 -7.59
CA ALA A 107 -18.39 2.98 -8.37
C ALA A 107 -18.50 3.38 -9.85
N GLY A 108 -19.68 3.26 -10.44
CA GLY A 108 -19.92 3.70 -11.83
C GLY A 108 -19.72 5.21 -12.01
N PHE A 109 -20.36 6.00 -11.18
CA PHE A 109 -20.27 7.46 -11.21
C PHE A 109 -18.86 7.95 -10.84
N LEU A 110 -18.31 7.38 -9.79
CA LEU A 110 -16.99 7.74 -9.28
C LEU A 110 -15.87 7.35 -10.29
N ARG A 111 -16.02 6.24 -11.01
CA ARG A 111 -15.10 5.82 -12.07
C ARG A 111 -15.07 6.82 -13.23
N LEU A 112 -16.24 7.33 -13.65
CA LEU A 112 -16.31 8.35 -14.69
C LEU A 112 -15.64 9.65 -14.23
N PHE A 113 -15.90 10.09 -13.01
CA PHE A 113 -15.32 11.31 -12.46
C PHE A 113 -13.79 11.21 -12.29
N LEU A 114 -13.31 10.11 -11.72
CA LEU A 114 -11.86 9.91 -11.57
C LEU A 114 -11.16 9.66 -12.91
N SER A 115 -11.82 8.99 -13.88
CA SER A 115 -11.21 8.80 -15.20
C SER A 115 -10.94 10.12 -15.90
N GLN A 116 -11.81 11.12 -15.74
CA GLN A 116 -11.58 12.46 -16.29
C GLN A 116 -10.35 13.14 -15.65
N ILE A 117 -10.15 12.97 -14.35
CA ILE A 117 -9.01 13.57 -13.63
C ILE A 117 -7.69 12.85 -13.94
N PHE A 118 -7.73 11.50 -13.97
CA PHE A 118 -6.50 10.70 -14.14
C PHE A 118 -6.21 10.31 -15.60
N HIS A 119 -7.13 10.57 -16.54
CA HIS A 119 -6.92 10.30 -17.95
C HIS A 119 -5.63 10.92 -18.51
N PRO A 120 -5.30 12.19 -18.23
CA PRO A 120 -4.05 12.79 -18.76
C PRO A 120 -2.80 12.10 -18.21
N ALA A 121 -2.81 11.69 -16.94
CA ALA A 121 -1.68 10.97 -16.34
C ALA A 121 -1.53 9.55 -16.94
N ALA A 122 -2.64 8.82 -17.12
CA ALA A 122 -2.64 7.50 -17.73
C ALA A 122 -2.13 7.53 -19.18
N VAL A 123 -2.54 8.52 -19.97
CA VAL A 123 -2.05 8.72 -21.34
C VAL A 123 -0.56 9.05 -21.37
N PHE A 124 -0.07 9.84 -20.41
CA PHE A 124 1.35 10.17 -20.30
C PHE A 124 2.18 8.91 -20.00
N PHE A 125 1.77 8.10 -19.02
CA PHE A 125 2.44 6.83 -18.69
C PHE A 125 2.38 5.81 -19.83
N ALA A 126 1.24 5.70 -20.52
CA ALA A 126 1.11 4.83 -21.69
C ALA A 126 2.05 5.24 -22.83
N ARG A 127 2.23 6.55 -23.08
CA ARG A 127 3.20 7.07 -24.07
C ARG A 127 4.63 6.76 -23.69
N ILE A 128 4.99 6.85 -22.42
CA ILE A 128 6.34 6.50 -21.95
C ILE A 128 6.59 5.00 -22.13
N GLN A 129 5.65 4.14 -21.71
CA GLN A 129 5.78 2.70 -21.89
C GLN A 129 5.88 2.30 -23.38
N TRP A 130 5.11 2.96 -24.25
CA TRP A 130 5.17 2.69 -25.68
C TRP A 130 6.52 3.10 -26.29
N LYS A 131 7.08 4.26 -25.90
CA LYS A 131 8.41 4.71 -26.32
C LYS A 131 9.53 3.77 -25.84
N ILE A 132 9.44 3.28 -24.60
CA ILE A 132 10.39 2.31 -24.06
C ILE A 132 10.30 1.00 -24.84
N LYS A 133 9.09 0.50 -25.09
CA LYS A 133 8.88 -0.74 -25.84
C LYS A 133 9.35 -0.66 -27.30
N GLN A 134 9.19 0.49 -27.95
CA GLN A 134 9.78 0.73 -29.28
C GLN A 134 11.30 0.71 -29.26
N LYS A 135 11.92 1.36 -28.27
CA LYS A 135 13.38 1.42 -28.13
C LYS A 135 13.98 0.03 -27.89
N PHE A 136 13.31 -0.83 -27.12
CA PHE A 136 13.73 -2.22 -26.91
C PHE A 136 13.48 -3.12 -28.14
N ARG A 137 12.49 -2.82 -28.97
CA ARG A 137 12.23 -3.57 -30.20
C ARG A 137 13.30 -3.37 -31.27
N HIS A 138 13.96 -2.23 -31.27
CA HIS A 138 15.09 -1.93 -32.19
C HIS A 138 16.43 -2.51 -31.74
N VAL A 139 16.56 -2.97 -30.49
CA VAL A 139 17.81 -3.49 -29.92
C VAL A 139 17.92 -5.00 -30.04
N ILE A 140 16.85 -5.71 -30.37
CA ILE A 140 16.92 -7.18 -30.61
C ILE A 140 16.72 -7.41 -32.11
N PRO A 141 17.78 -7.46 -32.93
CA PRO A 141 17.71 -8.01 -34.28
C PRO A 141 17.45 -9.51 -34.13
N VAL A 142 16.30 -9.96 -34.64
CA VAL A 142 15.93 -11.38 -34.69
C VAL A 142 16.89 -12.09 -35.61
N SER A 143 17.92 -12.70 -35.04
CA SER A 143 18.88 -13.56 -35.73
C SER A 143 18.41 -15.03 -35.72
N TYR A 144 17.18 -15.29 -36.14
CA TYR A 144 16.66 -16.65 -36.25
C TYR A 144 16.36 -17.14 -37.66
N THR A 145 16.75 -16.39 -38.70
CA THR A 145 16.46 -16.78 -40.10
C THR A 145 17.56 -17.60 -40.75
N HIS A 146 18.67 -17.92 -40.08
CA HIS A 146 19.80 -18.61 -40.73
C HIS A 146 20.02 -20.09 -40.41
N LEU A 147 19.18 -20.70 -39.57
CA LEU A 147 19.34 -22.13 -39.22
C LEU A 147 18.42 -23.09 -39.98
N ARG A 148 17.55 -22.58 -40.87
CA ARG A 148 16.60 -23.46 -41.61
C ARG A 148 16.96 -23.68 -43.08
N ALA A 149 18.08 -23.18 -43.55
CA ALA A 149 18.48 -23.27 -44.94
C ALA A 149 19.53 -24.37 -45.25
N HIS A 150 19.97 -25.14 -44.25
CA HIS A 150 21.01 -26.18 -44.45
C HIS A 150 20.53 -27.61 -44.31
N GLU A 151 19.24 -27.86 -44.10
CA GLU A 151 18.74 -29.21 -43.83
C GLU A 151 17.94 -29.84 -45.00
N THR A 152 17.96 -29.26 -46.19
CA THR A 152 17.27 -29.83 -47.38
C THR A 152 18.22 -29.91 -48.57
N ARG A 153 19.40 -30.48 -48.37
CA ARG A 153 20.25 -30.85 -49.51
C ARG A 153 21.16 -32.00 -49.20
N GLU A 154 20.61 -33.13 -48.81
CA GLU A 154 21.24 -34.46 -48.90
C GLU A 154 20.09 -35.45 -49.05
N ASP A 155 19.64 -35.64 -50.32
CA ASP A 155 19.13 -36.88 -50.89
C ASP A 155 19.35 -36.84 -52.41
#